data_78a49b02ad1013bdde11d62150c19659
#
_entry.id   78a49b02ad1013bdde11d62150c19659
#
_cell.length_a   1.000
_cell.length_b   1.000
_cell.length_c   1.000
_cell.angle_alpha   90.00
_cell.angle_beta   90.00
_cell.angle_gamma   90.00
#
_symmetry.space_group_name_H-M   'P 1'
#
loop_
_entity.id
_entity.type
_entity.pdbx_description
1 polymer ?
#
loop_
_entity_poly.entity_id
_entity_poly.type
_entity_poly.pdbx_seq_one_letter_code
_entity_poly.pdbx_strand_id
1 'polypeptide(L)'
;MLNYILVSAGAAIGGALRYGISSYIQRNISVVFPYGTLVVNVVGTFILGIIMFYLNEKELIGSEFRLFLTVGFCGGFTTFSTFSYETLALFRDSEFGLAIYNVLLNVVLCLVGIYLAYLISKLIGWFMQTDSEAKLFRIFIGESDKYNGRPVYEEIVLKAREANLAGATVIKGIMGFGANSKIHTSKLLTLSEDMPLIIEIVDTLEKIENFITTINSIFETANIGGLITIEKVQIIKYISTKK
;
A
#
# COMPACT_ATOMS: atom_id res chain seq x y z
N MET A 1 -28.30 -14.48 2.46
CA MET A 1 -28.14 -15.95 2.33
C MET A 1 -26.69 -16.33 2.05
N LEU A 2 -26.04 -15.77 1.02
CA LEU A 2 -24.66 -16.11 0.64
C LEU A 2 -23.66 -15.94 1.80
N ASN A 3 -23.72 -14.84 2.56
CA ASN A 3 -22.81 -14.58 3.68
C ASN A 3 -22.86 -15.68 4.77
N TYR A 4 -24.04 -16.19 5.09
CA TYR A 4 -24.17 -17.30 6.05
C TYR A 4 -23.53 -18.58 5.54
N ILE A 5 -23.66 -18.89 4.24
CA ILE A 5 -23.03 -20.04 3.61
C ILE A 5 -21.52 -19.92 3.66
N LEU A 6 -20.98 -18.73 3.31
CA LEU A 6 -19.54 -18.46 3.35
C LEU A 6 -18.96 -18.60 4.77
N VAL A 7 -19.63 -17.99 5.75
CA VAL A 7 -19.21 -18.10 7.16
C VAL A 7 -19.26 -19.55 7.64
N SER A 8 -20.34 -20.28 7.33
CA SER A 8 -20.50 -21.68 7.73
C SER A 8 -19.42 -22.57 7.09
N ALA A 9 -19.14 -22.40 5.81
CA ALA A 9 -18.09 -23.15 5.10
C ALA A 9 -16.71 -22.84 5.68
N GLY A 10 -16.39 -21.57 5.90
CA GLY A 10 -15.14 -21.18 6.56
C GLY A 10 -15.00 -21.77 7.96
N ALA A 11 -16.06 -21.68 8.78
CA ALA A 11 -16.07 -22.20 10.13
C ALA A 11 -15.92 -23.74 10.17
N ALA A 12 -16.52 -24.46 9.23
CA ALA A 12 -16.36 -25.91 9.12
C ALA A 12 -14.90 -26.29 8.85
N ILE A 13 -14.24 -25.62 7.90
CA ILE A 13 -12.82 -25.85 7.58
C ILE A 13 -11.94 -25.45 8.78
N GLY A 14 -12.15 -24.25 9.34
CA GLY A 14 -11.38 -23.75 10.47
C GLY A 14 -11.50 -24.67 11.70
N GLY A 15 -12.72 -25.10 12.03
CA GLY A 15 -12.99 -26.02 13.14
C GLY A 15 -12.37 -27.41 12.96
N ALA A 16 -12.42 -27.96 11.74
CA ALA A 16 -11.80 -29.23 11.42
C ALA A 16 -10.26 -29.16 11.55
N LEU A 17 -9.63 -28.12 11.03
CA LEU A 17 -8.19 -27.89 11.15
C LEU A 17 -7.77 -27.66 12.60
N ARG A 18 -8.53 -26.86 13.36
CA ARG A 18 -8.29 -26.69 14.80
C ARG A 18 -8.25 -28.03 15.51
N TYR A 19 -9.28 -28.85 15.31
CA TYR A 19 -9.35 -30.17 15.94
C TYR A 19 -8.15 -31.05 15.56
N GLY A 20 -7.83 -31.12 14.28
CA GLY A 20 -6.70 -31.92 13.78
C GLY A 20 -5.36 -31.50 14.37
N ILE A 21 -5.04 -30.17 14.25
CA ILE A 21 -3.77 -29.60 14.72
C ILE A 21 -3.66 -29.71 16.25
N SER A 22 -4.71 -29.30 16.98
CA SER A 22 -4.72 -29.33 18.44
C SER A 22 -4.55 -30.77 18.97
N SER A 23 -5.28 -31.73 18.39
CA SER A 23 -5.17 -33.13 18.75
C SER A 23 -3.80 -33.72 18.41
N TYR A 24 -3.24 -33.38 17.25
CA TYR A 24 -1.91 -33.83 16.85
C TYR A 24 -0.83 -33.33 17.81
N ILE A 25 -0.85 -32.05 18.15
CA ILE A 25 0.11 -31.46 19.10
C ILE A 25 -0.02 -32.10 20.46
N GLN A 26 -1.25 -32.24 20.99
CA GLN A 26 -1.48 -32.79 22.33
C GLN A 26 -1.06 -34.26 22.46
N ARG A 27 -1.18 -35.05 21.38
CA ARG A 27 -0.73 -36.44 21.35
C ARG A 27 0.79 -36.61 21.33
N ASN A 28 1.49 -35.70 20.67
CA ASN A 28 2.94 -35.78 20.51
C ASN A 28 3.71 -35.08 21.64
N ILE A 29 3.09 -34.09 22.28
CA ILE A 29 3.65 -33.40 23.46
C ILE A 29 2.88 -33.87 24.67
N SER A 30 3.32 -34.99 25.27
CA SER A 30 2.66 -35.63 26.41
C SER A 30 2.86 -34.83 27.71
N VAL A 31 2.13 -33.71 27.86
CA VAL A 31 2.15 -32.87 29.06
C VAL A 31 0.73 -32.43 29.44
N VAL A 32 0.57 -32.06 30.70
CA VAL A 32 -0.69 -31.59 31.27
C VAL A 32 -1.10 -30.22 30.64
N PHE A 33 -0.15 -29.46 30.13
CA PHE A 33 -0.38 -28.13 29.56
C PHE A 33 -1.04 -28.20 28.18
N PRO A 34 -2.06 -27.36 27.88
CA PRO A 34 -2.83 -27.37 26.62
C PRO A 34 -2.13 -26.65 25.44
N TYR A 35 -0.98 -27.17 25.01
CA TYR A 35 -0.22 -26.58 23.88
C TYR A 35 -1.01 -26.57 22.59
N GLY A 36 -1.90 -27.50 22.34
CA GLY A 36 -2.72 -27.56 21.15
C GLY A 36 -3.60 -26.32 20.97
N THR A 37 -4.30 -25.93 22.03
CA THR A 37 -5.14 -24.72 22.06
C THR A 37 -4.31 -23.46 21.94
N LEU A 38 -3.18 -23.38 22.64
CA LEU A 38 -2.27 -22.24 22.54
C LEU A 38 -1.79 -22.01 21.10
N VAL A 39 -1.32 -23.05 20.43
CA VAL A 39 -0.78 -22.95 19.06
C VAL A 39 -1.86 -22.50 18.06
N VAL A 40 -3.05 -23.09 18.09
CA VAL A 40 -4.11 -22.71 17.15
C VAL A 40 -4.60 -21.28 17.39
N ASN A 41 -4.63 -20.81 18.64
CA ASN A 41 -4.99 -19.43 18.95
C ASN A 41 -3.93 -18.44 18.45
N VAL A 42 -2.64 -18.68 18.69
CA VAL A 42 -1.54 -17.82 18.26
C VAL A 42 -1.44 -17.77 16.73
N VAL A 43 -1.45 -18.94 16.08
CA VAL A 43 -1.39 -19.05 14.61
C VAL A 43 -2.62 -18.39 13.96
N GLY A 44 -3.81 -18.68 14.48
CA GLY A 44 -5.05 -18.11 13.95
C GLY A 44 -5.11 -16.59 14.10
N THR A 45 -4.62 -16.05 15.22
CA THR A 45 -4.54 -14.61 15.44
C THR A 45 -3.53 -13.96 14.49
N PHE A 46 -2.38 -14.60 14.25
CA PHE A 46 -1.41 -14.12 13.27
C PHE A 46 -1.99 -14.10 11.84
N ILE A 47 -2.66 -15.18 11.42
CA ILE A 47 -3.32 -15.27 10.10
C ILE A 47 -4.39 -14.18 9.97
N LEU A 48 -5.22 -13.99 11.00
CA LEU A 48 -6.22 -12.91 11.02
C LEU A 48 -5.57 -11.53 10.83
N GLY A 49 -4.44 -11.28 11.50
CA GLY A 49 -3.68 -10.04 11.35
C GLY A 49 -3.20 -9.82 9.91
N ILE A 50 -2.63 -10.83 9.25
CA ILE A 50 -2.22 -10.73 7.83
C ILE A 50 -3.42 -10.44 6.93
N ILE A 51 -4.54 -11.12 7.12
CA ILE A 51 -5.75 -10.89 6.32
C ILE A 51 -6.23 -9.43 6.48
N MET A 52 -6.28 -8.92 7.70
CA MET A 52 -6.80 -7.59 7.97
C MET A 52 -5.85 -6.46 7.58
N PHE A 53 -4.58 -6.56 7.93
CA PHE A 53 -3.60 -5.48 7.74
C PHE A 53 -2.91 -5.49 6.38
N TYR A 54 -2.92 -6.62 5.67
CA TYR A 54 -2.32 -6.70 4.34
C TYR A 54 -3.36 -6.87 3.24
N LEU A 55 -4.14 -7.95 3.28
CA LEU A 55 -5.06 -8.26 2.18
C LEU A 55 -6.25 -7.29 2.11
N ASN A 56 -6.80 -6.90 3.25
CA ASN A 56 -7.96 -6.00 3.30
C ASN A 56 -7.57 -4.53 3.08
N GLU A 57 -6.51 -4.02 3.71
CA GLU A 57 -6.07 -2.63 3.53
C GLU A 57 -5.58 -2.34 2.11
N LYS A 58 -5.05 -3.35 1.43
CA LYS A 58 -4.64 -3.25 0.02
C LYS A 58 -5.76 -3.57 -0.98
N GLU A 59 -6.97 -3.83 -0.50
CA GLU A 59 -8.14 -4.20 -1.33
C GLU A 59 -7.89 -5.41 -2.24
N LEU A 60 -6.97 -6.33 -1.82
CA LEU A 60 -6.61 -7.52 -2.59
C LEU A 60 -7.70 -8.60 -2.57
N ILE A 61 -8.66 -8.51 -1.64
CA ILE A 61 -9.74 -9.47 -1.47
C ILE A 61 -11.11 -8.78 -1.39
N GLY A 62 -12.09 -9.35 -2.05
CA GLY A 62 -13.47 -8.88 -1.96
C GLY A 62 -14.08 -9.11 -0.58
N SER A 63 -15.13 -8.35 -0.26
CA SER A 63 -15.84 -8.38 1.03
C SER A 63 -16.36 -9.78 1.42
N GLU A 64 -16.80 -10.56 0.46
CA GLU A 64 -17.32 -11.90 0.65
C GLU A 64 -16.23 -12.89 1.06
N PHE A 65 -15.10 -12.86 0.34
CA PHE A 65 -13.95 -13.71 0.64
C PHE A 65 -13.28 -13.32 1.97
N ARG A 66 -13.26 -12.03 2.28
CA ARG A 66 -12.83 -11.54 3.59
C ARG A 66 -13.70 -12.12 4.71
N LEU A 67 -15.04 -12.10 4.54
CA LEU A 67 -15.97 -12.65 5.51
C LEU A 67 -15.76 -14.16 5.74
N PHE A 68 -15.55 -14.91 4.65
CA PHE A 68 -15.20 -16.33 4.70
C PHE A 68 -13.91 -16.57 5.51
N LEU A 69 -12.84 -15.79 5.25
CA LEU A 69 -11.55 -15.97 5.90
C LEU A 69 -11.55 -15.53 7.38
N THR A 70 -12.14 -14.36 7.68
CA THR A 70 -12.04 -13.77 9.02
C THR A 70 -13.06 -14.38 9.99
N VAL A 71 -14.34 -14.18 9.71
CA VAL A 71 -15.41 -14.65 10.61
C VAL A 71 -15.59 -16.17 10.51
N GLY A 72 -15.55 -16.70 9.28
CA GLY A 72 -15.66 -18.15 9.06
C GLY A 72 -14.39 -18.89 9.53
N PHE A 73 -13.37 -18.85 8.73
CA PHE A 73 -12.18 -19.68 8.94
C PHE A 73 -11.44 -19.34 10.24
N CYS A 74 -11.00 -18.11 10.45
CA CYS A 74 -10.26 -17.75 11.68
C CYS A 74 -11.15 -17.89 12.93
N GLY A 75 -12.44 -17.51 12.84
CA GLY A 75 -13.40 -17.70 13.94
C GLY A 75 -13.63 -19.17 14.29
N GLY A 76 -13.66 -20.07 13.29
CA GLY A 76 -13.72 -21.51 13.50
C GLY A 76 -12.40 -22.12 13.99
N PHE A 77 -11.26 -21.57 13.53
CA PHE A 77 -9.92 -22.10 13.83
C PHE A 77 -9.45 -21.75 15.24
N THR A 78 -9.71 -20.53 15.74
CA THR A 78 -9.37 -20.10 17.10
C THR A 78 -10.47 -20.48 18.09
N THR A 79 -10.14 -20.53 19.37
CA THR A 79 -11.12 -20.88 20.41
C THR A 79 -10.84 -20.25 21.77
N PHE A 80 -11.73 -19.40 22.23
CA PHE A 80 -11.73 -18.88 23.59
C PHE A 80 -12.42 -19.85 24.57
N SER A 81 -13.44 -20.58 24.12
CA SER A 81 -14.19 -21.52 24.96
C SER A 81 -13.37 -22.69 25.44
N THR A 82 -12.59 -23.32 24.53
CA THR A 82 -11.68 -24.40 24.89
C THR A 82 -10.57 -23.92 25.84
N PHE A 83 -9.95 -22.77 25.54
CA PHE A 83 -8.98 -22.12 26.42
C PHE A 83 -9.52 -21.89 27.83
N SER A 84 -10.76 -21.37 27.96
CA SER A 84 -11.38 -21.10 29.25
C SER A 84 -11.65 -22.39 30.03
N TYR A 85 -12.13 -23.44 29.34
CA TYR A 85 -12.37 -24.75 29.95
C TYR A 85 -11.07 -25.40 30.46
N GLU A 86 -10.04 -25.42 29.62
CA GLU A 86 -8.72 -26.00 29.96
C GLU A 86 -8.06 -25.22 31.12
N THR A 87 -8.17 -23.90 31.14
CA THR A 87 -7.67 -23.07 32.26
C THR A 87 -8.37 -23.44 33.57
N LEU A 88 -9.71 -23.58 33.54
CA LEU A 88 -10.47 -23.97 34.72
C LEU A 88 -10.15 -25.41 35.16
N ALA A 89 -9.92 -26.33 34.22
CA ALA A 89 -9.51 -27.69 34.51
C ALA A 89 -8.17 -27.73 35.26
N LEU A 90 -7.18 -26.96 34.84
CA LEU A 90 -5.89 -26.81 35.53
C LEU A 90 -6.07 -26.25 36.94
N PHE A 91 -6.94 -25.24 37.16
CA PHE A 91 -7.26 -24.77 38.51
C PHE A 91 -7.88 -25.87 39.38
N ARG A 92 -8.83 -26.61 38.84
CA ARG A 92 -9.52 -27.69 39.56
C ARG A 92 -8.56 -28.82 39.94
N ASP A 93 -7.59 -29.11 39.08
CA ASP A 93 -6.60 -30.15 39.27
C ASP A 93 -5.40 -29.70 40.16
N SER A 94 -5.54 -28.49 40.80
CA SER A 94 -4.54 -27.87 41.67
C SER A 94 -3.24 -27.43 40.96
N GLU A 95 -3.24 -27.38 39.63
CA GLU A 95 -2.12 -26.92 38.80
C GLU A 95 -2.18 -25.38 38.60
N PHE A 96 -2.22 -24.61 39.70
CA PHE A 96 -2.40 -23.17 39.71
C PHE A 96 -1.37 -22.42 38.84
N GLY A 97 -0.10 -22.85 38.89
CA GLY A 97 0.97 -22.26 38.12
C GLY A 97 0.74 -22.41 36.61
N LEU A 98 0.33 -23.59 36.17
CA LEU A 98 0.04 -23.87 34.76
C LEU A 98 -1.22 -23.14 34.29
N ALA A 99 -2.23 -22.98 35.14
CA ALA A 99 -3.43 -22.22 34.81
C ALA A 99 -3.10 -20.74 34.56
N ILE A 100 -2.33 -20.11 35.44
CA ILE A 100 -1.88 -18.72 35.28
C ILE A 100 -1.01 -18.60 34.01
N TYR A 101 -0.09 -19.54 33.80
CA TYR A 101 0.78 -19.57 32.63
C TYR A 101 0.00 -19.72 31.34
N ASN A 102 -1.06 -20.55 31.33
CA ASN A 102 -1.95 -20.69 30.17
C ASN A 102 -2.64 -19.36 29.81
N VAL A 103 -3.14 -18.63 30.81
CA VAL A 103 -3.75 -17.31 30.60
C VAL A 103 -2.73 -16.32 30.02
N LEU A 104 -1.57 -16.21 30.66
CA LEU A 104 -0.53 -15.27 30.24
C LEU A 104 -0.04 -15.56 28.83
N LEU A 105 0.26 -16.82 28.50
CA LEU A 105 0.74 -17.18 27.17
C LEU A 105 -0.31 -16.96 26.08
N ASN A 106 -1.57 -17.36 26.29
CA ASN A 106 -2.60 -17.12 25.29
C ASN A 106 -2.79 -15.63 25.03
N VAL A 107 -2.88 -14.79 26.09
CA VAL A 107 -3.06 -13.34 25.92
C VAL A 107 -1.83 -12.69 25.27
N VAL A 108 -0.65 -12.92 25.84
CA VAL A 108 0.56 -12.23 25.38
C VAL A 108 0.96 -12.68 23.99
N LEU A 109 1.00 -14.00 23.71
CA LEU A 109 1.44 -14.50 22.41
C LEU A 109 0.44 -14.20 21.29
N CYS A 110 -0.87 -14.18 21.58
CA CYS A 110 -1.85 -13.75 20.59
C CYS A 110 -1.69 -12.25 20.26
N LEU A 111 -1.48 -11.37 21.26
CA LEU A 111 -1.21 -9.95 21.04
C LEU A 111 0.11 -9.73 20.28
N VAL A 112 1.15 -10.47 20.61
CA VAL A 112 2.42 -10.45 19.88
C VAL A 112 2.22 -10.96 18.45
N GLY A 113 1.47 -12.04 18.26
CA GLY A 113 1.18 -12.61 16.94
C GLY A 113 0.49 -11.62 16.01
N ILE A 114 -0.57 -10.94 16.49
CA ILE A 114 -1.28 -9.93 15.67
C ILE A 114 -0.40 -8.70 15.42
N TYR A 115 0.43 -8.30 16.37
CA TYR A 115 1.35 -7.18 16.20
C TYR A 115 2.46 -7.49 15.19
N LEU A 116 3.01 -8.72 15.22
CA LEU A 116 3.96 -9.17 14.20
C LEU A 116 3.34 -9.20 12.81
N ALA A 117 2.09 -9.66 12.67
CA ALA A 117 1.36 -9.61 11.41
C ALA A 117 1.21 -8.16 10.90
N TYR A 118 0.92 -7.20 11.78
CA TYR A 118 0.87 -5.78 11.46
C TYR A 118 2.24 -5.25 10.96
N LEU A 119 3.33 -5.56 11.67
CA LEU A 119 4.68 -5.14 11.27
C LEU A 119 5.09 -5.73 9.91
N ILE A 120 4.82 -7.03 9.70
CA ILE A 120 5.10 -7.70 8.43
C ILE A 120 4.28 -7.09 7.30
N SER A 121 3.00 -6.82 7.53
CA SER A 121 2.12 -6.18 6.54
C SER A 121 2.62 -4.79 6.15
N LYS A 122 3.11 -4.01 7.12
CA LYS A 122 3.77 -2.71 6.86
C LYS A 122 5.05 -2.86 6.05
N LEU A 123 5.91 -3.81 6.41
CA LEU A 123 7.16 -4.09 5.71
C LEU A 123 6.91 -4.48 4.25
N ILE A 124 6.02 -5.43 4.00
CA ILE A 124 5.64 -5.86 2.65
C ILE A 124 5.03 -4.68 1.88
N GLY A 125 4.15 -3.90 2.52
CA GLY A 125 3.58 -2.69 1.94
C GLY A 125 4.64 -1.68 1.53
N TRP A 126 5.65 -1.47 2.35
CA TRP A 126 6.76 -0.55 2.06
C TRP A 126 7.61 -1.05 0.87
N PHE A 127 7.97 -2.33 0.84
CA PHE A 127 8.71 -2.92 -0.29
C PHE A 127 7.93 -2.90 -1.61
N MET A 128 6.61 -3.12 -1.57
CA MET A 128 5.77 -3.11 -2.79
C MET A 128 5.40 -1.68 -3.24
N GLN A 129 5.51 -0.68 -2.37
CA GLN A 129 5.19 0.71 -2.66
C GLN A 129 6.31 1.41 -3.43
N THR A 130 7.54 0.86 -3.43
CA THR A 130 8.68 1.42 -4.14
C THR A 130 8.64 1.18 -5.65
N ASP A 131 7.87 0.20 -6.15
CA ASP A 131 7.95 -0.20 -7.57
C ASP A 131 6.78 0.24 -8.48
N SER A 132 5.69 0.79 -7.97
CA SER A 132 4.50 1.07 -8.82
C SER A 132 3.76 2.38 -8.55
N GLU A 133 4.27 3.26 -7.69
CA GLU A 133 3.61 4.55 -7.47
C GLU A 133 3.88 5.51 -8.62
N ALA A 134 2.82 5.80 -9.39
CA ALA A 134 2.88 6.86 -10.38
C ALA A 134 3.14 8.20 -9.71
N LYS A 135 3.97 9.00 -10.31
CA LYS A 135 4.27 10.37 -9.92
C LYS A 135 3.83 11.33 -11.01
N LEU A 136 3.25 12.43 -10.60
CA LEU A 136 3.01 13.56 -11.45
C LEU A 136 4.21 14.50 -11.35
N PHE A 137 4.94 14.60 -12.44
CA PHE A 137 6.09 15.50 -12.61
C PHE A 137 5.62 16.75 -13.32
N ARG A 138 5.74 17.89 -12.68
CA ARG A 138 5.39 19.20 -13.26
C ARG A 138 6.60 20.05 -13.41
N ILE A 139 6.68 20.72 -14.57
CA ILE A 139 7.72 21.67 -14.91
C ILE A 139 7.05 23.00 -15.26
N PHE A 140 7.38 24.06 -14.53
CA PHE A 140 6.87 25.40 -14.75
C PHE A 140 7.96 26.25 -15.42
N ILE A 141 7.69 26.77 -16.61
CA ILE A 141 8.63 27.57 -17.43
C ILE A 141 7.89 28.74 -18.11
N GLY A 142 8.64 29.62 -18.73
CA GLY A 142 8.09 30.69 -19.61
C GLY A 142 7.84 30.16 -21.04
N GLU A 143 6.85 30.72 -21.72
CA GLU A 143 6.56 30.40 -23.13
C GLU A 143 7.70 30.86 -24.05
N SER A 144 8.36 31.97 -23.70
CA SER A 144 9.45 32.55 -24.47
C SER A 144 10.80 31.86 -24.30
N ASP A 145 10.92 30.93 -23.33
CA ASP A 145 12.16 30.22 -23.06
C ASP A 145 12.59 29.36 -24.26
N LYS A 146 13.88 29.48 -24.66
CA LYS A 146 14.41 28.82 -25.84
C LYS A 146 15.62 27.92 -25.49
N TYR A 147 15.68 26.77 -26.12
CA TYR A 147 16.81 25.84 -26.12
C TYR A 147 17.26 25.63 -27.59
N ASN A 148 18.49 25.95 -27.91
CA ASN A 148 19.03 25.84 -29.28
C ASN A 148 18.10 26.47 -30.38
N GLY A 149 17.46 27.61 -30.06
CA GLY A 149 16.57 28.31 -30.98
C GLY A 149 15.14 27.78 -31.09
N ARG A 150 14.82 26.67 -30.39
CA ARG A 150 13.45 26.13 -30.29
C ARG A 150 12.84 26.44 -28.93
N PRO A 151 11.50 26.47 -28.82
CA PRO A 151 10.84 26.59 -27.53
C PRO A 151 11.22 25.44 -26.60
N VAL A 152 11.55 25.72 -25.34
CA VAL A 152 11.96 24.73 -24.37
C VAL A 152 10.87 23.68 -24.12
N TYR A 153 9.60 24.07 -24.07
CA TYR A 153 8.49 23.15 -23.86
C TYR A 153 8.37 22.09 -24.97
N GLU A 154 8.66 22.45 -26.23
CA GLU A 154 8.66 21.51 -27.33
C GLU A 154 9.79 20.48 -27.18
N GLU A 155 11.00 20.95 -26.84
CA GLU A 155 12.14 20.08 -26.61
C GLU A 155 11.90 19.11 -25.45
N ILE A 156 11.32 19.57 -24.35
CA ILE A 156 10.97 18.70 -23.21
C ILE A 156 9.97 17.64 -23.61
N VAL A 157 8.93 17.95 -24.38
CA VAL A 157 7.94 16.97 -24.85
C VAL A 157 8.58 15.94 -25.79
N LEU A 158 9.46 16.37 -26.70
CA LEU A 158 10.18 15.47 -27.59
C LEU A 158 11.09 14.54 -26.81
N LYS A 159 11.86 15.06 -25.84
CA LYS A 159 12.72 14.25 -24.97
C LYS A 159 11.94 13.29 -24.07
N ALA A 160 10.79 13.68 -23.58
CA ALA A 160 9.90 12.81 -22.83
C ALA A 160 9.43 11.61 -23.69
N ARG A 161 9.10 11.87 -24.96
CA ARG A 161 8.74 10.83 -25.93
C ARG A 161 9.93 9.91 -26.25
N GLU A 162 11.13 10.46 -26.47
CA GLU A 162 12.36 9.69 -26.72
C GLU A 162 12.69 8.79 -25.50
N ALA A 163 12.47 9.28 -24.29
CA ALA A 163 12.66 8.53 -23.06
C ALA A 163 11.56 7.49 -22.78
N ASN A 164 10.59 7.30 -23.70
CA ASN A 164 9.46 6.38 -23.55
C ASN A 164 8.65 6.62 -22.24
N LEU A 165 8.45 7.89 -21.86
CA LEU A 165 7.51 8.25 -20.82
C LEU A 165 6.06 8.06 -21.30
N ALA A 166 5.15 7.78 -20.36
CA ALA A 166 3.77 7.44 -20.68
C ALA A 166 3.02 8.54 -21.44
N GLY A 167 3.36 9.82 -21.19
CA GLY A 167 2.80 10.97 -21.90
C GLY A 167 3.29 12.27 -21.30
N ALA A 168 3.16 13.36 -22.09
CA ALA A 168 3.44 14.72 -21.66
C ALA A 168 2.33 15.64 -22.17
N THR A 169 1.85 16.55 -21.32
CA THR A 169 0.84 17.57 -21.66
C THR A 169 1.38 18.94 -21.32
N VAL A 170 1.24 19.88 -22.24
CA VAL A 170 1.59 21.29 -22.02
C VAL A 170 0.32 22.09 -21.79
N ILE A 171 0.26 22.79 -20.69
CA ILE A 171 -0.86 23.66 -20.29
C ILE A 171 -0.38 25.09 -20.26
N LYS A 172 -1.09 25.97 -20.94
CA LYS A 172 -0.79 27.41 -20.94
C LYS A 172 -1.59 28.13 -19.85
N GLY A 173 -0.88 28.71 -18.91
CA GLY A 173 -1.50 29.54 -17.88
C GLY A 173 -1.98 30.90 -18.46
N ILE A 174 -3.10 31.38 -17.96
CA ILE A 174 -3.66 32.67 -18.37
C ILE A 174 -3.01 33.86 -17.64
N MET A 175 -2.35 33.59 -16.51
CA MET A 175 -1.62 34.56 -15.70
C MET A 175 -0.71 33.83 -14.71
N GLY A 176 0.43 34.41 -14.39
CA GLY A 176 1.32 33.90 -13.36
C GLY A 176 2.51 34.82 -13.12
N PHE A 177 3.29 34.48 -12.07
CA PHE A 177 4.58 35.09 -11.82
C PHE A 177 5.56 34.04 -11.29
N GLY A 178 6.81 34.15 -11.64
CA GLY A 178 7.90 33.28 -11.18
C GLY A 178 8.83 33.99 -10.20
N ALA A 179 10.03 33.44 -10.01
CA ALA A 179 11.05 33.93 -9.07
C ALA A 179 11.42 35.43 -9.26
N ASN A 180 11.28 35.96 -10.48
CA ASN A 180 11.55 37.34 -10.80
C ASN A 180 10.37 38.29 -10.48
N SER A 181 9.30 37.80 -9.89
CA SER A 181 8.11 38.57 -9.45
C SER A 181 7.42 39.42 -10.53
N LYS A 182 7.72 39.25 -11.83
CA LYS A 182 7.01 39.87 -12.92
C LYS A 182 5.73 39.10 -13.21
N ILE A 183 4.59 39.85 -13.22
CA ILE A 183 3.29 39.24 -13.54
C ILE A 183 3.15 39.18 -15.06
N HIS A 184 2.96 37.97 -15.58
CA HIS A 184 2.67 37.69 -16.97
C HIS A 184 1.16 37.46 -17.11
N THR A 185 0.48 38.14 -18.06
CA THR A 185 -0.98 38.07 -18.21
C THR A 185 -1.40 38.25 -19.65
N SER A 186 -2.47 37.59 -20.06
CA SER A 186 -3.09 37.69 -21.37
C SER A 186 -4.07 38.86 -21.51
N LYS A 187 -4.19 39.79 -20.53
CA LYS A 187 -5.09 40.94 -20.62
C LYS A 187 -4.64 41.89 -21.68
N LEU A 188 -5.59 42.39 -22.51
CA LEU A 188 -5.35 43.26 -23.70
C LEU A 188 -4.51 44.52 -23.46
N LEU A 189 -4.47 45.04 -22.22
CA LEU A 189 -3.73 46.25 -21.86
C LEU A 189 -2.30 45.99 -21.34
N THR A 190 -1.96 44.71 -21.08
CA THR A 190 -0.66 44.30 -20.54
C THR A 190 -0.23 42.98 -21.15
N LEU A 191 -0.27 42.88 -22.50
CA LEU A 191 0.11 41.65 -23.22
C LEU A 191 1.56 41.32 -22.89
N SER A 192 1.79 40.27 -22.14
CA SER A 192 3.12 39.69 -21.95
C SER A 192 3.36 38.66 -23.04
N GLU A 193 4.49 38.76 -23.73
CA GLU A 193 4.92 37.76 -24.72
C GLU A 193 5.39 36.47 -24.06
N ASP A 194 5.56 36.48 -22.74
CA ASP A 194 6.05 35.37 -21.97
C ASP A 194 4.97 34.87 -20.99
N MET A 195 4.15 33.93 -21.45
CA MET A 195 3.10 33.32 -20.63
C MET A 195 3.63 32.11 -19.87
N PRO A 196 3.13 31.83 -18.63
CA PRO A 196 3.55 30.66 -17.89
C PRO A 196 3.02 29.37 -18.54
N LEU A 197 3.92 28.42 -18.72
CA LEU A 197 3.60 27.06 -19.19
C LEU A 197 3.86 26.05 -18.09
N ILE A 198 2.99 25.06 -18.03
CA ILE A 198 3.11 23.90 -17.15
C ILE A 198 3.20 22.66 -18.03
N ILE A 199 4.25 21.88 -17.87
CA ILE A 199 4.39 20.58 -18.51
C ILE A 199 4.11 19.52 -17.46
N GLU A 200 3.11 18.68 -17.72
CA GLU A 200 2.71 17.57 -16.85
C GLU A 200 3.08 16.24 -17.49
N ILE A 201 3.77 15.38 -16.72
CA ILE A 201 4.17 14.03 -17.10
C ILE A 201 3.81 13.11 -15.95
N VAL A 202 3.12 11.99 -16.24
CA VAL A 202 2.79 10.96 -15.24
C VAL A 202 3.48 9.66 -15.64
N ASP A 203 4.37 9.16 -14.78
CA ASP A 203 5.05 7.87 -14.98
C ASP A 203 5.54 7.33 -13.61
N THR A 204 6.27 6.23 -13.62
CA THR A 204 6.94 5.66 -12.43
C THR A 204 8.04 6.61 -11.93
N LEU A 205 8.32 6.54 -10.62
CA LEU A 205 9.37 7.37 -10.00
C LEU A 205 10.73 7.17 -10.70
N GLU A 206 11.12 5.94 -10.97
CA GLU A 206 12.38 5.58 -11.63
C GLU A 206 12.57 6.29 -12.98
N LYS A 207 11.54 6.26 -13.85
CA LYS A 207 11.62 6.93 -15.15
C LYS A 207 11.67 8.44 -15.03
N ILE A 208 10.94 9.01 -14.07
CA ILE A 208 10.96 10.45 -13.81
C ILE A 208 12.31 10.88 -13.28
N GLU A 209 12.92 10.16 -12.33
CA GLU A 209 14.26 10.46 -11.81
C GLU A 209 15.32 10.43 -12.91
N ASN A 210 15.27 9.44 -13.79
CA ASN A 210 16.15 9.39 -14.96
C ASN A 210 15.93 10.59 -15.90
N PHE A 211 14.69 11.03 -16.07
CA PHE A 211 14.34 12.14 -16.94
C PHE A 211 14.74 13.50 -16.35
N ILE A 212 14.76 13.66 -15.03
CA ILE A 212 15.20 14.89 -14.34
C ILE A 212 16.63 15.27 -14.75
N THR A 213 17.51 14.31 -14.96
CA THR A 213 18.89 14.59 -15.41
C THR A 213 18.91 15.29 -16.77
N THR A 214 18.03 14.88 -17.68
CA THR A 214 17.83 15.50 -18.99
C THR A 214 17.28 16.93 -18.85
N ILE A 215 16.29 17.12 -17.98
CA ILE A 215 15.70 18.45 -17.74
C ILE A 215 16.72 19.41 -17.15
N ASN A 216 17.53 18.97 -16.17
CA ASN A 216 18.58 19.81 -15.59
C ASN A 216 19.60 20.25 -16.64
N SER A 217 20.01 19.35 -17.54
CA SER A 217 20.91 19.70 -18.64
C SER A 217 20.31 20.74 -19.60
N ILE A 218 18.99 20.64 -19.91
CA ILE A 218 18.29 21.61 -20.73
C ILE A 218 18.26 22.97 -20.02
N PHE A 219 17.92 23.03 -18.73
CA PHE A 219 17.85 24.25 -17.94
C PHE A 219 19.19 24.97 -17.86
N GLU A 220 20.26 24.20 -17.58
CA GLU A 220 21.63 24.73 -17.52
C GLU A 220 22.09 25.28 -18.87
N THR A 221 21.88 24.51 -19.95
CA THR A 221 22.32 24.91 -21.29
C THR A 221 21.52 26.12 -21.83
N ALA A 222 20.23 26.15 -21.55
CA ALA A 222 19.35 27.24 -21.95
C ALA A 222 19.46 28.48 -21.04
N ASN A 223 20.13 28.36 -19.89
CA ASN A 223 20.22 29.34 -18.83
C ASN A 223 18.83 29.92 -18.43
N ILE A 224 17.87 29.04 -18.24
CA ILE A 224 16.49 29.37 -17.86
C ILE A 224 16.22 29.04 -16.41
N GLY A 225 15.31 29.80 -15.81
CA GLY A 225 14.74 29.49 -14.50
C GLY A 225 13.42 28.74 -14.64
N GLY A 226 13.07 27.95 -13.64
CA GLY A 226 11.80 27.25 -13.58
C GLY A 226 11.57 26.62 -12.22
N LEU A 227 10.37 26.08 -12.01
CA LEU A 227 10.02 25.28 -10.84
C LEU A 227 9.70 23.87 -11.30
N ILE A 228 10.26 22.92 -10.59
CA ILE A 228 9.99 21.49 -10.81
C ILE A 228 9.37 20.92 -9.55
N THR A 229 8.25 20.19 -9.69
CA THR A 229 7.57 19.51 -8.57
C THR A 229 7.29 18.07 -8.92
N ILE A 230 7.29 17.19 -7.91
CA ILE A 230 6.86 15.81 -8.01
C ILE A 230 5.77 15.58 -6.98
N GLU A 231 4.62 15.08 -7.43
CA GLU A 231 3.50 14.71 -6.59
C GLU A 231 3.16 13.24 -6.75
N LYS A 232 2.59 12.65 -5.70
CA LYS A 232 2.09 11.29 -5.74
C LYS A 232 0.71 11.29 -6.37
N VAL A 233 0.49 10.44 -7.39
CA VAL A 233 -0.80 10.31 -8.07
C VAL A 233 -1.22 8.85 -8.21
N GLN A 234 -2.53 8.61 -8.26
CA GLN A 234 -3.10 7.31 -8.53
C GLN A 234 -3.61 7.27 -9.97
N ILE A 235 -3.07 6.36 -10.78
CA ILE A 235 -3.60 6.12 -12.12
C ILE A 235 -4.79 5.16 -12.01
N ILE A 236 -6.00 5.65 -12.29
CA ILE A 236 -7.20 4.81 -12.30
C ILE A 236 -7.29 3.99 -13.59
N LYS A 237 -6.88 4.57 -14.72
CA LYS A 237 -6.95 3.91 -16.02
C LYS A 237 -6.01 4.55 -17.02
N TYR A 238 -5.20 3.74 -17.69
CA TYR A 238 -4.37 4.15 -18.83
C TYR A 238 -4.54 3.14 -19.95
N ILE A 239 -5.08 3.58 -21.10
CA ILE A 239 -5.35 2.71 -22.25
C ILE A 239 -4.78 3.34 -23.51
N SER A 240 -3.90 2.64 -24.20
CA SER A 240 -3.47 2.95 -25.55
C SER A 240 -4.42 2.30 -26.54
N THR A 241 -5.08 3.09 -27.40
CA THR A 241 -5.74 2.54 -28.59
C THR A 241 -4.67 2.14 -29.59
N LYS A 242 -4.51 0.84 -29.85
CA LYS A 242 -3.73 0.38 -31.01
C LYS A 242 -4.44 0.91 -32.27
N LYS A 243 -3.81 1.84 -32.97
CA LYS A 243 -4.14 2.13 -34.37
C LYS A 243 -3.48 1.11 -35.28
#